data_d23620ea52c6970652d975952674ee66
#
_entry.id   d23620ea52c6970652d975952674ee66
#
_cell.length_a   1.000
_cell.length_b   1.000
_cell.length_c   1.000
_cell.angle_alpha   90.00
_cell.angle_beta   90.00
_cell.angle_gamma   90.00
#
_symmetry.space_group_name_H-M   'P 1'
#
loop_
_entity.id
_entity.type
_entity.pdbx_description
1 polymer ?
#
loop_
_entity_poly.entity_id
_entity_poly.type
_entity_poly.pdbx_seq_one_letter_code
_entity_poly.pdbx_strand_id
1 'polypeptide(L)'
;MTEKLYDQDAYAVEFDAKVISCEAYQEKKESGYHVILDRTLFFPEEGGQSPDKGTIDGIEVTDVQIKKDVITHSLKEPLAVGETVHGIIDWTHRFNNMQQHSGEHIFSGIVHSRFGYDNVGFHLSDNIVTMDFNGVLTADEVREVETAVNEVIVKNLPVEITYPSKEELKTLDYRSKIEIEGQVRIVTIPGVDVCACCAPHVKKTGEIGMLNVQSLSNYKGGVRISILSGFRALEEERKKSQVISSISGTLSANQELLPELVEKLKQSNQDLKYKLAQAKQKLVEQKMKEIPADQENVLLFETDLDTPVMRNAINGLVETHAGICGIFVEKEEGGYNFIIGSKTKDCREIATLLREKTGARGGGSA
;
A
#
# COMPACT_ATOMS: atom_id res chain seq x y z
N MET A 1 -36.61 -4.40 10.95
CA MET A 1 -36.01 -3.27 10.22
C MET A 1 -35.45 -2.29 11.26
N THR A 2 -34.22 -1.88 11.14
CA THR A 2 -33.57 -0.89 12.01
C THR A 2 -33.73 0.50 11.39
N GLU A 3 -34.18 1.51 12.17
CA GLU A 3 -34.27 2.89 11.70
C GLU A 3 -32.87 3.45 11.51
N LYS A 4 -32.59 3.97 10.30
CA LYS A 4 -31.27 4.51 9.89
C LYS A 4 -31.19 6.00 10.22
N LEU A 5 -30.75 6.35 11.43
CA LEU A 5 -30.65 7.76 11.87
C LEU A 5 -29.58 8.54 11.08
N TYR A 6 -28.54 7.86 10.60
CA TYR A 6 -27.49 8.49 9.76
C TYR A 6 -28.01 8.97 8.39
N ASP A 7 -29.16 8.47 7.92
CA ASP A 7 -29.81 8.97 6.72
C ASP A 7 -30.56 10.30 6.97
N GLN A 8 -30.96 10.54 8.23
CA GLN A 8 -31.66 11.76 8.63
C GLN A 8 -30.64 12.89 8.92
N ASP A 9 -29.59 12.58 9.69
CA ASP A 9 -28.47 13.50 9.95
C ASP A 9 -27.15 12.74 10.07
N ALA A 10 -26.34 12.82 9.02
CA ALA A 10 -25.02 12.21 8.98
C ALA A 10 -24.02 12.86 9.95
N TYR A 11 -24.34 14.02 10.52
CA TYR A 11 -23.51 14.78 11.48
C TYR A 11 -23.89 14.54 12.94
N ALA A 12 -24.99 13.85 13.19
CA ALA A 12 -25.32 13.45 14.56
C ALA A 12 -24.28 12.42 15.06
N VAL A 13 -23.83 12.60 16.30
CA VAL A 13 -22.77 11.78 16.90
C VAL A 13 -23.24 10.96 18.10
N GLU A 14 -24.40 11.27 18.67
CA GLU A 14 -24.96 10.62 19.85
C GLU A 14 -26.42 10.28 19.60
N PHE A 15 -26.88 9.14 20.14
CA PHE A 15 -28.28 8.73 20.03
C PHE A 15 -28.64 7.76 21.15
N ASP A 16 -29.94 7.71 21.46
CA ASP A 16 -30.50 6.69 22.34
C ASP A 16 -31.32 5.69 21.51
N ALA A 17 -31.20 4.42 21.85
CA ALA A 17 -31.88 3.34 21.16
C ALA A 17 -32.29 2.22 22.13
N LYS A 18 -33.30 1.44 21.75
CA LYS A 18 -33.74 0.29 22.52
C LYS A 18 -33.09 -0.98 21.99
N VAL A 19 -32.56 -1.82 22.88
CA VAL A 19 -32.02 -3.13 22.52
C VAL A 19 -33.17 -4.11 22.14
N ILE A 20 -33.17 -4.57 20.90
CA ILE A 20 -34.16 -5.49 20.37
C ILE A 20 -33.74 -6.96 20.57
N SER A 21 -32.43 -7.23 20.32
CA SER A 21 -31.84 -8.55 20.59
C SER A 21 -30.38 -8.44 20.96
N CYS A 22 -29.87 -9.42 21.71
CA CYS A 22 -28.46 -9.55 22.06
C CYS A 22 -28.15 -11.05 22.10
N GLU A 23 -27.40 -11.55 21.13
CA GLU A 23 -27.07 -12.95 20.95
C GLU A 23 -25.58 -13.18 20.98
N ALA A 24 -25.09 -14.12 21.80
CA ALA A 24 -23.69 -14.48 21.83
C ALA A 24 -23.27 -15.16 20.52
N TYR A 25 -22.09 -14.81 19.99
CA TYR A 25 -21.48 -15.49 18.84
C TYR A 25 -20.07 -15.98 19.16
N GLN A 26 -19.65 -17.01 18.46
CA GLN A 26 -18.28 -17.51 18.49
C GLN A 26 -17.88 -17.91 17.06
N GLU A 27 -17.00 -17.16 16.46
CA GLU A 27 -16.48 -17.41 15.11
C GLU A 27 -14.96 -17.54 15.14
N LYS A 28 -14.45 -18.69 14.65
CA LYS A 28 -13.00 -19.00 14.55
C LYS A 28 -12.20 -18.72 15.82
N LYS A 29 -11.75 -17.48 16.02
CA LYS A 29 -10.94 -17.04 17.18
C LYS A 29 -11.55 -15.87 17.94
N GLU A 30 -12.68 -15.36 17.47
CA GLU A 30 -13.37 -14.19 18.03
C GLU A 30 -14.68 -14.60 18.66
N SER A 31 -14.99 -14.03 19.80
CA SER A 31 -16.27 -14.20 20.49
C SER A 31 -16.79 -12.85 20.95
N GLY A 32 -18.09 -12.70 21.01
CA GLY A 32 -18.75 -11.48 21.40
C GLY A 32 -20.26 -11.62 21.33
N TYR A 33 -20.93 -10.48 21.13
CA TYR A 33 -22.38 -10.38 21.08
C TYR A 33 -22.83 -9.61 19.85
N HIS A 34 -23.77 -10.16 19.11
CA HIS A 34 -24.51 -9.48 18.06
C HIS A 34 -25.71 -8.77 18.66
N VAL A 35 -25.69 -7.45 18.60
CA VAL A 35 -26.72 -6.60 19.17
C VAL A 35 -27.50 -5.93 18.04
N ILE A 36 -28.82 -6.00 18.10
CA ILE A 36 -29.74 -5.31 17.20
C ILE A 36 -30.48 -4.24 18.01
N LEU A 37 -30.45 -3.02 17.51
CA LEU A 37 -31.16 -1.86 18.06
C LEU A 37 -32.38 -1.52 17.21
N ASP A 38 -33.39 -0.83 17.80
CA ASP A 38 -34.54 -0.31 17.06
C ASP A 38 -34.14 0.76 16.05
N ARG A 39 -33.09 1.56 16.36
CA ARG A 39 -32.51 2.64 15.55
C ARG A 39 -31.01 2.75 15.78
N THR A 40 -30.29 3.35 14.83
CA THR A 40 -28.84 3.54 14.98
C THR A 40 -28.29 4.67 14.11
N LEU A 41 -27.26 5.38 14.62
CA LEU A 41 -26.39 6.26 13.84
C LEU A 41 -25.22 5.51 13.18
N PHE A 42 -24.91 4.29 13.61
CA PHE A 42 -23.80 3.54 13.03
C PHE A 42 -24.10 3.12 11.58
N PHE A 43 -23.31 3.65 10.64
CA PHE A 43 -23.32 3.18 9.25
C PHE A 43 -22.70 1.80 9.18
N PRO A 44 -23.38 0.81 8.61
CA PRO A 44 -22.85 -0.55 8.45
C PRO A 44 -21.84 -0.62 7.29
N GLU A 45 -21.10 -1.72 7.18
CA GLU A 45 -20.34 -2.02 5.98
C GLU A 45 -21.27 -2.16 4.79
N GLU A 46 -21.27 -1.18 3.90
CA GLU A 46 -22.14 -1.14 2.72
C GLU A 46 -21.55 -0.25 1.63
N GLY A 47 -21.85 -0.53 0.36
CA GLY A 47 -21.43 0.31 -0.76
C GLY A 47 -19.92 0.42 -0.97
N GLY A 48 -19.14 -0.53 -0.44
CA GLY A 48 -17.68 -0.53 -0.53
C GLY A 48 -16.98 0.30 0.55
N GLN A 49 -17.74 0.85 1.51
CA GLN A 49 -17.23 1.58 2.66
C GLN A 49 -17.23 0.71 3.92
N SER A 50 -16.13 0.74 4.68
CA SER A 50 -16.03 0.13 6.01
C SER A 50 -17.02 0.75 6.99
N PRO A 51 -17.46 0.00 8.02
CA PRO A 51 -18.45 0.47 8.98
C PRO A 51 -17.92 1.57 9.88
N ASP A 52 -18.84 2.25 10.55
CA ASP A 52 -18.49 3.22 11.58
C ASP A 52 -17.92 2.54 12.82
N LYS A 53 -17.18 3.35 13.58
CA LYS A 53 -16.64 3.03 14.89
C LYS A 53 -17.29 3.88 15.98
N GLY A 54 -17.19 3.42 17.22
CA GLY A 54 -17.73 4.12 18.38
C GLY A 54 -18.03 3.21 19.53
N THR A 55 -18.95 3.63 20.40
CA THR A 55 -19.35 2.85 21.59
C THR A 55 -20.86 2.84 21.76
N ILE A 56 -21.37 1.78 22.43
CA ILE A 56 -22.74 1.67 22.93
C ILE A 56 -22.64 1.40 24.44
N ASP A 57 -23.17 2.28 25.27
CA ASP A 57 -22.99 2.29 26.74
C ASP A 57 -21.52 2.15 27.18
N GLY A 58 -20.60 2.77 26.43
CA GLY A 58 -19.15 2.71 26.68
C GLY A 58 -18.47 1.42 26.18
N ILE A 59 -19.23 0.44 25.66
CA ILE A 59 -18.67 -0.79 25.07
C ILE A 59 -18.32 -0.52 23.62
N GLU A 60 -17.09 -0.85 23.21
CA GLU A 60 -16.60 -0.66 21.84
C GLU A 60 -17.40 -1.47 20.83
N VAL A 61 -17.84 -0.82 19.75
CA VAL A 61 -18.46 -1.45 18.57
C VAL A 61 -17.31 -1.88 17.64
N THR A 62 -17.12 -3.19 17.50
CA THR A 62 -16.02 -3.75 16.72
C THR A 62 -16.36 -3.95 15.26
N ASP A 63 -17.65 -4.12 14.92
CA ASP A 63 -18.15 -4.27 13.55
C ASP A 63 -19.63 -3.90 13.47
N VAL A 64 -20.07 -3.44 12.30
CA VAL A 64 -21.47 -3.14 12.02
C VAL A 64 -21.84 -3.68 10.64
N GLN A 65 -22.78 -4.59 10.58
CA GLN A 65 -23.22 -5.27 9.36
C GLN A 65 -24.72 -5.04 9.11
N ILE A 66 -25.12 -5.04 7.82
CA ILE A 66 -26.52 -4.93 7.43
C ILE A 66 -26.97 -6.16 6.64
N LYS A 67 -28.14 -6.68 6.98
CA LYS A 67 -28.79 -7.75 6.21
C LYS A 67 -30.31 -7.59 6.24
N LYS A 68 -30.91 -7.45 5.05
CA LYS A 68 -32.38 -7.25 4.92
C LYS A 68 -32.91 -6.14 5.84
N ASP A 69 -32.25 -4.96 5.78
CA ASP A 69 -32.57 -3.77 6.56
C ASP A 69 -32.53 -3.95 8.11
N VAL A 70 -31.84 -4.96 8.58
CA VAL A 70 -31.51 -5.16 9.99
C VAL A 70 -30.02 -4.88 10.16
N ILE A 71 -29.70 -3.91 11.05
CA ILE A 71 -28.33 -3.56 11.36
C ILE A 71 -27.91 -4.28 12.64
N THR A 72 -26.82 -5.01 12.58
CA THR A 72 -26.23 -5.77 13.67
C THR A 72 -24.92 -5.12 14.10
N HIS A 73 -24.79 -4.85 15.39
CA HIS A 73 -23.58 -4.30 16.01
C HIS A 73 -22.84 -5.42 16.75
N SER A 74 -21.55 -5.58 16.51
CA SER A 74 -20.71 -6.55 17.22
C SER A 74 -20.04 -5.90 18.43
N LEU A 75 -20.28 -6.44 19.63
CA LEU A 75 -19.76 -5.96 20.89
C LEU A 75 -19.01 -7.07 21.64
N LYS A 76 -18.08 -6.71 22.52
CA LYS A 76 -17.37 -7.69 23.38
C LYS A 76 -18.15 -8.06 24.63
N GLU A 77 -19.10 -7.25 25.05
CA GLU A 77 -19.91 -7.44 26.25
C GLU A 77 -21.40 -7.41 25.89
N PRO A 78 -22.26 -8.12 26.66
CA PRO A 78 -23.69 -8.16 26.39
C PRO A 78 -24.41 -6.90 26.83
N LEU A 79 -25.53 -6.62 26.17
CA LEU A 79 -26.50 -5.58 26.55
C LEU A 79 -27.83 -6.24 26.93
N ALA A 80 -28.57 -5.68 27.88
CA ALA A 80 -29.84 -6.21 28.31
C ALA A 80 -30.95 -5.91 27.29
N VAL A 81 -31.64 -6.93 26.82
CA VAL A 81 -32.75 -6.78 25.87
C VAL A 81 -33.89 -6.01 26.50
N GLY A 82 -34.42 -5.03 25.77
CA GLY A 82 -35.51 -4.16 26.19
C GLY A 82 -35.09 -2.88 26.90
N GLU A 83 -33.82 -2.75 27.29
CA GLU A 83 -33.27 -1.51 27.87
C GLU A 83 -32.93 -0.46 26.81
N THR A 84 -32.88 0.78 27.24
CA THR A 84 -32.41 1.91 26.42
C THR A 84 -30.94 2.09 26.66
N VAL A 85 -30.17 2.16 25.58
CA VAL A 85 -28.71 2.30 25.56
C VAL A 85 -28.33 3.59 24.84
N HIS A 86 -27.17 4.14 25.20
CA HIS A 86 -26.62 5.36 24.60
C HIS A 86 -25.48 5.03 23.64
N GLY A 87 -25.62 5.40 22.37
CA GLY A 87 -24.61 5.18 21.32
C GLY A 87 -23.86 6.47 20.99
N ILE A 88 -22.54 6.35 20.83
CA ILE A 88 -21.63 7.46 20.46
C ILE A 88 -20.79 7.02 19.26
N ILE A 89 -20.84 7.81 18.18
CA ILE A 89 -20.05 7.61 16.96
C ILE A 89 -18.66 8.20 17.12
N ASP A 90 -17.61 7.48 16.68
CA ASP A 90 -16.30 8.11 16.44
C ASP A 90 -16.42 9.09 15.27
N TRP A 91 -16.61 10.36 15.62
CA TRP A 91 -16.77 11.44 14.65
C TRP A 91 -15.55 11.59 13.73
N THR A 92 -14.33 11.38 14.26
CA THR A 92 -13.12 11.50 13.46
C THR A 92 -13.10 10.45 12.35
N HIS A 93 -13.45 9.21 12.69
CA HIS A 93 -13.55 8.12 11.72
C HIS A 93 -14.68 8.37 10.70
N ARG A 94 -15.89 8.73 11.17
CA ARG A 94 -17.05 9.05 10.33
C ARG A 94 -16.73 10.18 9.36
N PHE A 95 -16.23 11.31 9.84
CA PHE A 95 -15.97 12.48 9.01
C PHE A 95 -14.87 12.23 7.98
N ASN A 96 -13.81 11.50 8.37
CA ASN A 96 -12.79 11.04 7.42
C ASN A 96 -13.39 10.19 6.29
N ASN A 97 -14.27 9.24 6.60
CA ASN A 97 -14.96 8.44 5.58
C ASN A 97 -15.86 9.29 4.69
N MET A 98 -16.60 10.25 5.26
CA MET A 98 -17.41 11.20 4.48
C MET A 98 -16.56 12.04 3.52
N GLN A 99 -15.35 12.49 3.94
CA GLN A 99 -14.42 13.22 3.07
C GLN A 99 -13.93 12.34 1.92
N GLN A 100 -13.55 11.07 2.19
CA GLN A 100 -13.11 10.14 1.16
C GLN A 100 -14.22 9.85 0.16
N HIS A 101 -15.39 9.48 0.64
CA HIS A 101 -16.52 9.07 -0.19
C HIS A 101 -17.03 10.22 -1.07
N SER A 102 -17.17 11.43 -0.48
CA SER A 102 -17.57 12.61 -1.25
C SER A 102 -16.53 13.04 -2.28
N GLY A 103 -15.23 12.89 -1.97
CA GLY A 103 -14.14 13.09 -2.92
C GLY A 103 -14.19 12.10 -4.09
N GLU A 104 -14.51 10.83 -3.81
CA GLU A 104 -14.73 9.80 -4.83
C GLU A 104 -15.86 10.18 -5.79
N HIS A 105 -17.00 10.64 -5.25
CA HIS A 105 -18.14 11.07 -6.09
C HIS A 105 -17.75 12.17 -7.07
N ILE A 106 -17.02 13.19 -6.64
CA ILE A 106 -16.55 14.26 -7.52
C ILE A 106 -15.61 13.69 -8.59
N PHE A 107 -14.65 12.85 -8.18
CA PHE A 107 -13.67 12.24 -9.09
C PHE A 107 -14.38 11.39 -10.15
N SER A 108 -15.25 10.48 -9.72
CA SER A 108 -15.99 9.58 -10.61
C SER A 108 -16.95 10.33 -11.52
N GLY A 109 -17.62 11.38 -11.03
CA GLY A 109 -18.50 12.24 -11.84
C GLY A 109 -17.72 12.95 -12.95
N ILE A 110 -16.54 13.50 -12.65
CA ILE A 110 -15.68 14.16 -13.64
C ILE A 110 -15.15 13.15 -14.67
N VAL A 111 -14.68 11.96 -14.23
CA VAL A 111 -14.22 10.92 -15.16
C VAL A 111 -15.36 10.48 -16.07
N HIS A 112 -16.55 10.24 -15.54
CA HIS A 112 -17.71 9.86 -16.33
C HIS A 112 -18.07 10.94 -17.37
N SER A 113 -18.15 12.20 -16.93
CA SER A 113 -18.55 13.30 -17.82
C SER A 113 -17.54 13.63 -18.92
N ARG A 114 -16.23 13.47 -18.65
CA ARG A 114 -15.16 13.83 -19.60
C ARG A 114 -14.77 12.69 -20.53
N PHE A 115 -14.76 11.46 -20.02
CA PHE A 115 -14.22 10.30 -20.74
C PHE A 115 -15.28 9.22 -21.04
N GLY A 116 -16.48 9.32 -20.45
CA GLY A 116 -17.52 8.30 -20.58
C GLY A 116 -17.19 7.00 -19.84
N TYR A 117 -16.25 7.02 -18.89
CA TYR A 117 -15.87 5.82 -18.14
C TYR A 117 -16.62 5.76 -16.81
N ASP A 118 -16.99 4.54 -16.42
CA ASP A 118 -17.71 4.27 -15.17
C ASP A 118 -16.77 3.73 -14.10
N ASN A 119 -17.01 4.15 -12.87
CA ASN A 119 -16.44 3.51 -11.70
C ASN A 119 -17.18 2.19 -11.45
N VAL A 120 -16.52 1.07 -11.78
CA VAL A 120 -17.05 -0.31 -11.67
C VAL A 120 -16.60 -1.03 -10.41
N GLY A 121 -15.77 -0.39 -9.57
CA GLY A 121 -15.30 -0.93 -8.30
C GLY A 121 -14.84 0.16 -7.36
N PHE A 122 -15.37 0.16 -6.13
CA PHE A 122 -15.02 1.11 -5.08
C PHE A 122 -14.72 0.36 -3.79
N HIS A 123 -13.64 0.76 -3.12
CA HIS A 123 -13.31 0.27 -1.80
C HIS A 123 -12.75 1.40 -0.94
N LEU A 124 -13.36 1.61 0.22
CA LEU A 124 -12.97 2.59 1.21
C LEU A 124 -12.73 1.88 2.54
N SER A 125 -11.47 1.76 2.93
CA SER A 125 -11.03 1.27 4.23
C SER A 125 -10.26 2.34 4.99
N ASP A 126 -9.81 2.03 6.20
CA ASP A 126 -9.06 2.97 7.03
C ASP A 126 -7.77 3.49 6.35
N ASN A 127 -7.12 2.65 5.53
CA ASN A 127 -5.79 2.95 4.99
C ASN A 127 -5.77 3.28 3.50
N ILE A 128 -6.77 2.84 2.75
CA ILE A 128 -6.76 2.96 1.29
C ILE A 128 -8.17 3.24 0.75
N VAL A 129 -8.23 4.08 -0.26
CA VAL A 129 -9.43 4.33 -1.06
C VAL A 129 -9.07 4.03 -2.51
N THR A 130 -9.77 3.09 -3.12
CA THR A 130 -9.53 2.69 -4.51
C THR A 130 -10.79 2.78 -5.35
N MET A 131 -10.61 3.19 -6.60
CA MET A 131 -11.63 3.24 -7.65
C MET A 131 -11.14 2.47 -8.86
N ASP A 132 -12.00 1.63 -9.42
CA ASP A 132 -11.71 0.88 -10.66
C ASP A 132 -12.57 1.44 -11.78
N PHE A 133 -11.94 1.96 -12.81
CA PHE A 133 -12.63 2.46 -14.01
C PHE A 133 -12.55 1.47 -15.17
N ASN A 134 -13.63 1.39 -15.95
CA ASN A 134 -13.74 0.50 -17.12
C ASN A 134 -13.02 1.04 -18.39
N GLY A 135 -12.29 2.14 -18.28
CA GLY A 135 -11.48 2.74 -19.33
C GLY A 135 -10.06 3.07 -18.89
N VAL A 136 -9.18 3.28 -19.87
CA VAL A 136 -7.76 3.59 -19.61
C VAL A 136 -7.58 5.10 -19.54
N LEU A 137 -6.96 5.57 -18.45
CA LEU A 137 -6.56 6.95 -18.24
C LEU A 137 -5.03 7.03 -18.16
N THR A 138 -4.47 8.04 -18.79
CA THR A 138 -3.05 8.39 -18.69
C THR A 138 -2.76 9.13 -17.36
N ALA A 139 -1.50 9.19 -16.97
CA ALA A 139 -1.10 9.95 -15.78
C ALA A 139 -1.39 11.46 -15.92
N ASP A 140 -1.35 12.01 -17.14
CA ASP A 140 -1.67 13.41 -17.38
C ASP A 140 -3.17 13.67 -17.23
N GLU A 141 -4.03 12.83 -17.82
CA GLU A 141 -5.48 12.91 -17.66
C GLU A 141 -5.89 12.77 -16.19
N VAL A 142 -5.26 11.88 -15.44
CA VAL A 142 -5.53 11.72 -13.99
C VAL A 142 -5.15 12.98 -13.22
N ARG A 143 -4.01 13.66 -13.55
CA ARG A 143 -3.63 14.95 -12.95
C ARG A 143 -4.61 16.07 -13.28
N GLU A 144 -5.14 16.09 -14.50
CA GLU A 144 -6.19 17.05 -14.89
C GLU A 144 -7.50 16.81 -14.13
N VAL A 145 -7.88 15.54 -13.92
CA VAL A 145 -9.06 15.20 -13.12
C VAL A 145 -8.83 15.60 -11.65
N GLU A 146 -7.67 15.28 -11.07
CA GLU A 146 -7.31 15.66 -9.69
C GLU A 146 -7.41 17.18 -9.50
N THR A 147 -6.89 17.95 -10.45
CA THR A 147 -6.99 19.42 -10.44
C THR A 147 -8.45 19.86 -10.47
N ALA A 148 -9.25 19.33 -11.38
CA ALA A 148 -10.66 19.67 -11.51
C ALA A 148 -11.49 19.29 -10.25
N VAL A 149 -11.16 18.16 -9.60
CA VAL A 149 -11.77 17.78 -8.30
C VAL A 149 -11.49 18.84 -7.24
N ASN A 150 -10.24 19.28 -7.12
CA ASN A 150 -9.87 20.30 -6.14
C ASN A 150 -10.50 21.66 -6.44
N GLU A 151 -10.71 22.01 -7.72
CA GLU A 151 -11.48 23.20 -8.10
C GLU A 151 -12.96 23.11 -7.64
N VAL A 152 -13.59 21.93 -7.74
CA VAL A 152 -14.94 21.69 -7.22
C VAL A 152 -14.99 21.82 -5.70
N ILE A 153 -13.96 21.26 -5.01
CA ILE A 153 -13.83 21.39 -3.55
C ILE A 153 -13.81 22.88 -3.14
N VAL A 154 -12.98 23.67 -3.81
CA VAL A 154 -12.85 25.12 -3.52
C VAL A 154 -14.15 25.89 -3.79
N LYS A 155 -14.97 25.47 -4.77
CA LYS A 155 -16.27 26.09 -5.05
C LYS A 155 -17.29 25.92 -3.92
N ASN A 156 -17.05 24.99 -2.98
CA ASN A 156 -17.88 24.76 -1.81
C ASN A 156 -19.37 24.56 -2.12
N LEU A 157 -19.65 23.71 -3.12
CA LEU A 157 -20.99 23.39 -3.60
C LEU A 157 -21.76 22.57 -2.55
N PRO A 158 -23.11 22.68 -2.51
CA PRO A 158 -23.91 21.80 -1.65
C PRO A 158 -23.82 20.35 -2.15
N VAL A 159 -23.91 19.39 -1.21
CA VAL A 159 -24.13 17.98 -1.46
C VAL A 159 -25.55 17.67 -1.02
N GLU A 160 -26.41 17.46 -2.01
CA GLU A 160 -27.86 17.32 -1.82
C GLU A 160 -28.24 15.83 -1.79
N ILE A 161 -29.09 15.46 -0.84
CA ILE A 161 -29.59 14.09 -0.69
C ILE A 161 -31.10 14.11 -0.93
N THR A 162 -31.54 13.29 -1.88
CA THR A 162 -32.96 13.17 -2.23
C THR A 162 -33.40 11.73 -2.31
N TYR A 163 -34.72 11.50 -2.20
CA TYR A 163 -35.36 10.20 -2.31
C TYR A 163 -36.46 10.28 -3.40
N PRO A 164 -36.06 10.28 -4.69
CA PRO A 164 -37.03 10.42 -5.78
C PRO A 164 -38.04 9.28 -5.82
N SER A 165 -39.24 9.58 -6.31
CA SER A 165 -40.24 8.57 -6.64
C SER A 165 -39.79 7.69 -7.81
N LYS A 166 -40.45 6.55 -8.00
CA LYS A 166 -40.17 5.66 -9.16
C LYS A 166 -40.39 6.33 -10.51
N GLU A 167 -41.30 7.28 -10.58
CA GLU A 167 -41.60 8.07 -11.78
C GLU A 167 -40.47 9.05 -12.08
N GLU A 168 -39.99 9.77 -11.07
CA GLU A 168 -38.88 10.71 -11.20
C GLU A 168 -37.57 10.02 -11.59
N LEU A 169 -37.29 8.83 -11.02
CA LEU A 169 -36.12 8.03 -11.35
C LEU A 169 -36.05 7.61 -12.82
N LYS A 170 -37.18 7.47 -13.52
CA LYS A 170 -37.21 7.13 -14.95
C LYS A 170 -36.65 8.23 -15.85
N THR A 171 -36.68 9.45 -15.39
CA THR A 171 -36.25 10.66 -16.13
C THR A 171 -34.96 11.26 -15.61
N LEU A 172 -34.51 10.80 -14.44
CA LEU A 172 -33.28 11.26 -13.80
C LEU A 172 -32.10 10.52 -14.42
N ASP A 173 -31.16 11.26 -14.97
CA ASP A 173 -29.87 10.71 -15.39
C ASP A 173 -28.94 10.63 -14.16
N TYR A 174 -28.68 9.41 -13.70
CA TYR A 174 -27.82 9.16 -12.51
C TYR A 174 -26.96 7.91 -12.68
N ARG A 175 -25.79 7.95 -12.08
CA ARG A 175 -24.89 6.80 -12.02
C ARG A 175 -25.36 5.81 -10.94
N SER A 176 -25.26 4.53 -11.22
CA SER A 176 -25.44 3.48 -10.24
C SER A 176 -24.49 2.32 -10.51
N LYS A 177 -23.92 1.73 -9.47
CA LYS A 177 -23.04 0.54 -9.56
C LYS A 177 -23.83 -0.76 -9.59
N ILE A 178 -25.08 -0.74 -9.11
CA ILE A 178 -25.95 -1.91 -8.97
C ILE A 178 -27.40 -1.53 -9.28
N GLU A 179 -28.21 -2.51 -9.66
CA GLU A 179 -29.68 -2.33 -9.63
C GLU A 179 -30.15 -2.29 -8.17
N ILE A 180 -30.94 -1.28 -7.83
CA ILE A 180 -31.45 -1.05 -6.49
C ILE A 180 -32.91 -1.41 -6.44
N GLU A 181 -33.26 -2.38 -5.59
CA GLU A 181 -34.66 -2.71 -5.28
C GLU A 181 -35.16 -1.80 -4.14
N GLY A 182 -36.33 -1.20 -4.29
CA GLY A 182 -36.95 -0.37 -3.27
C GLY A 182 -36.73 1.13 -3.45
N GLN A 183 -36.53 1.88 -2.36
CA GLN A 183 -36.31 3.33 -2.38
C GLN A 183 -34.86 3.64 -2.71
N VAL A 184 -34.64 4.43 -3.75
CA VAL A 184 -33.30 4.86 -4.17
C VAL A 184 -32.97 6.18 -3.49
N ARG A 185 -31.80 6.23 -2.85
CA ARG A 185 -31.23 7.45 -2.29
C ARG A 185 -30.24 8.05 -3.30
N ILE A 186 -30.48 9.26 -3.74
CA ILE A 186 -29.66 9.99 -4.70
C ILE A 186 -28.84 11.06 -3.98
N VAL A 187 -27.55 11.05 -4.26
CA VAL A 187 -26.60 12.09 -3.86
C VAL A 187 -26.27 12.93 -5.07
N THR A 188 -26.51 14.24 -4.99
CA THR A 188 -26.28 15.20 -6.08
C THR A 188 -25.25 16.25 -5.66
N ILE A 189 -24.22 16.41 -6.48
CA ILE A 189 -23.30 17.54 -6.43
C ILE A 189 -23.59 18.35 -7.71
N PRO A 190 -24.24 19.50 -7.62
CA PRO A 190 -24.77 20.21 -8.79
C PRO A 190 -23.73 20.48 -9.87
N GLY A 191 -24.00 20.02 -11.10
CA GLY A 191 -23.12 20.19 -12.25
C GLY A 191 -21.85 19.30 -12.24
N VAL A 192 -21.76 18.35 -11.29
CA VAL A 192 -20.59 17.48 -11.12
C VAL A 192 -20.96 16.01 -11.13
N ASP A 193 -21.89 15.59 -10.27
CA ASP A 193 -22.27 14.18 -10.10
C ASP A 193 -23.71 14.04 -9.63
N VAL A 194 -24.40 13.03 -10.14
CA VAL A 194 -25.69 12.53 -9.65
C VAL A 194 -25.57 11.02 -9.53
N CYS A 195 -25.61 10.48 -8.33
CA CYS A 195 -25.32 9.06 -8.11
C CYS A 195 -26.20 8.44 -7.03
N ALA A 196 -26.61 7.20 -7.25
CA ALA A 196 -27.27 6.39 -6.23
C ALA A 196 -26.24 5.95 -5.19
N CYS A 197 -26.40 6.36 -3.93
CA CYS A 197 -25.47 6.07 -2.86
C CYS A 197 -26.15 6.03 -1.48
N CYS A 198 -25.81 5.03 -0.65
CA CYS A 198 -26.35 4.87 0.70
C CYS A 198 -25.48 5.49 1.81
N ALA A 199 -24.23 5.86 1.51
CA ALA A 199 -23.27 6.27 2.52
C ALA A 199 -23.50 7.71 3.01
N PRO A 200 -23.04 8.06 4.24
CA PRO A 200 -22.95 9.42 4.70
C PRO A 200 -21.98 10.28 3.88
N HIS A 201 -22.36 11.51 3.58
CA HIS A 201 -21.55 12.49 2.84
C HIS A 201 -21.40 13.81 3.61
N VAL A 202 -20.38 14.59 3.24
CA VAL A 202 -20.25 15.98 3.73
C VAL A 202 -21.40 16.84 3.21
N LYS A 203 -21.77 17.90 3.94
CA LYS A 203 -22.84 18.82 3.53
C LYS A 203 -22.44 19.73 2.38
N LYS A 204 -21.15 20.04 2.26
CA LYS A 204 -20.58 20.87 1.20
C LYS A 204 -19.23 20.34 0.73
N THR A 205 -18.93 20.52 -0.55
CA THR A 205 -17.66 20.03 -1.13
C THR A 205 -16.42 20.62 -0.48
N GLY A 206 -16.48 21.85 0.05
CA GLY A 206 -15.37 22.47 0.79
C GLY A 206 -14.95 21.75 2.06
N GLU A 207 -15.84 20.95 2.67
CA GLU A 207 -15.54 20.15 3.85
C GLU A 207 -14.65 18.93 3.54
N ILE A 208 -14.52 18.57 2.26
CA ILE A 208 -13.57 17.55 1.79
C ILE A 208 -12.12 18.01 2.05
N GLY A 209 -11.88 19.35 1.97
CA GLY A 209 -10.57 19.96 2.17
C GLY A 209 -9.71 19.89 0.92
N MET A 210 -9.12 18.74 0.61
CA MET A 210 -8.36 18.45 -0.61
C MET A 210 -8.52 17.00 -1.02
N LEU A 211 -8.26 16.70 -2.29
CA LEU A 211 -8.10 15.34 -2.79
C LEU A 211 -6.73 15.20 -3.43
N ASN A 212 -6.06 14.08 -3.17
CA ASN A 212 -4.75 13.77 -3.71
C ASN A 212 -4.75 12.34 -4.27
N VAL A 213 -4.28 12.16 -5.51
CA VAL A 213 -4.10 10.85 -6.14
C VAL A 213 -2.80 10.22 -5.64
N GLN A 214 -2.90 9.03 -5.09
CA GLN A 214 -1.75 8.30 -4.55
C GLN A 214 -1.11 7.36 -5.57
N SER A 215 -1.92 6.72 -6.39
CA SER A 215 -1.41 5.79 -7.42
C SER A 215 -2.38 5.63 -8.59
N LEU A 216 -1.80 5.26 -9.74
CA LEU A 216 -2.49 4.85 -10.96
C LEU A 216 -1.86 3.54 -11.42
N SER A 217 -2.67 2.53 -11.70
CA SER A 217 -2.22 1.24 -12.24
C SER A 217 -3.24 0.65 -13.21
N ASN A 218 -2.76 -0.13 -14.18
CA ASN A 218 -3.66 -0.86 -15.07
C ASN A 218 -4.39 -1.97 -14.31
N TYR A 219 -5.69 -2.10 -14.53
CA TYR A 219 -6.51 -3.10 -13.85
C TYR A 219 -7.68 -3.56 -14.72
N LYS A 220 -7.77 -4.86 -14.99
CA LYS A 220 -8.89 -5.53 -15.68
C LYS A 220 -9.39 -4.84 -16.96
N GLY A 221 -8.46 -4.36 -17.79
CA GLY A 221 -8.82 -3.66 -19.05
C GLY A 221 -9.09 -2.17 -18.91
N GLY A 222 -9.02 -1.63 -17.71
CA GLY A 222 -9.10 -0.22 -17.38
C GLY A 222 -8.00 0.19 -16.41
N VAL A 223 -8.32 1.07 -15.48
CA VAL A 223 -7.37 1.54 -14.47
C VAL A 223 -7.93 1.42 -13.06
N ARG A 224 -7.02 1.17 -12.10
CA ARG A 224 -7.25 1.36 -10.67
C ARG A 224 -6.53 2.62 -10.21
N ILE A 225 -7.27 3.49 -9.54
CA ILE A 225 -6.77 4.74 -8.98
C ILE A 225 -6.95 4.69 -7.46
N SER A 226 -5.90 5.01 -6.71
CA SER A 226 -5.99 5.24 -5.27
C SER A 226 -5.99 6.73 -4.99
N ILE A 227 -6.88 7.15 -4.09
CA ILE A 227 -6.99 8.54 -3.65
C ILE A 227 -6.95 8.64 -2.12
N LEU A 228 -6.64 9.82 -1.64
CA LEU A 228 -6.89 10.25 -0.28
C LEU A 228 -7.50 11.64 -0.30
N SER A 229 -8.44 11.90 0.62
CA SER A 229 -9.08 13.20 0.78
C SER A 229 -8.91 13.73 2.21
N GLY A 230 -9.05 15.02 2.41
CA GLY A 230 -9.13 15.69 3.70
C GLY A 230 -7.94 15.41 4.61
N PHE A 231 -8.24 15.06 5.85
CA PHE A 231 -7.20 14.83 6.85
C PHE A 231 -6.29 13.66 6.53
N ARG A 232 -6.77 12.61 5.82
CA ARG A 232 -5.91 11.51 5.37
C ARG A 232 -4.92 11.97 4.29
N ALA A 233 -5.34 12.83 3.37
CA ALA A 233 -4.45 13.44 2.39
C ALA A 233 -3.39 14.33 3.06
N LEU A 234 -3.79 15.17 4.02
CA LEU A 234 -2.89 16.02 4.78
C LEU A 234 -1.84 15.20 5.56
N GLU A 235 -2.25 14.12 6.19
CA GLU A 235 -1.34 13.25 6.94
C GLU A 235 -0.32 12.56 6.02
N GLU A 236 -0.75 12.11 4.85
CA GLU A 236 0.14 11.49 3.86
C GLU A 236 1.15 12.50 3.31
N GLU A 237 0.74 13.73 3.02
CA GLU A 237 1.65 14.80 2.60
C GLU A 237 2.66 15.18 3.70
N ARG A 238 2.26 15.16 4.97
CA ARG A 238 3.18 15.35 6.10
C ARG A 238 4.23 14.23 6.16
N LYS A 239 3.82 12.97 5.98
CA LYS A 239 4.77 11.83 5.93
C LYS A 239 5.76 11.96 4.79
N LYS A 240 5.29 12.26 3.58
CA LYS A 240 6.16 12.52 2.40
C LYS A 240 7.14 13.65 2.69
N SER A 241 6.67 14.75 3.26
CA SER A 241 7.49 15.92 3.64
C SER A 241 8.56 15.56 4.66
N GLN A 242 8.24 14.75 5.68
CA GLN A 242 9.20 14.27 6.67
C GLN A 242 10.28 13.38 6.05
N VAL A 243 9.90 12.46 5.16
CA VAL A 243 10.86 11.60 4.43
C VAL A 243 11.81 12.44 3.59
N ILE A 244 11.28 13.39 2.82
CA ILE A 244 12.09 14.30 1.99
C ILE A 244 13.04 15.12 2.88
N SER A 245 12.56 15.69 3.99
CA SER A 245 13.38 16.45 4.93
C SER A 245 14.51 15.61 5.54
N SER A 246 14.23 14.36 5.89
CA SER A 246 15.23 13.43 6.40
C SER A 246 16.33 13.15 5.38
N ILE A 247 15.97 12.90 4.12
CA ILE A 247 16.93 12.68 3.02
C ILE A 247 17.75 13.96 2.78
N SER A 248 17.09 15.15 2.75
CA SER A 248 17.75 16.44 2.63
C SER A 248 18.79 16.67 3.73
N GLY A 249 18.43 16.36 4.98
CA GLY A 249 19.35 16.44 6.11
C GLY A 249 20.54 15.49 5.99
N THR A 250 20.30 14.24 5.59
CA THR A 250 21.36 13.23 5.38
C THR A 250 22.35 13.65 4.28
N LEU A 251 21.84 14.22 3.19
CA LEU A 251 22.66 14.65 2.06
C LEU A 251 23.15 16.11 2.18
N SER A 252 22.77 16.84 3.24
CA SER A 252 23.05 18.27 3.44
C SER A 252 22.71 19.11 2.19
N ALA A 253 21.53 18.88 1.63
CA ALA A 253 21.11 19.42 0.35
C ALA A 253 19.67 19.94 0.36
N ASN A 254 19.38 20.90 -0.53
CA ASN A 254 18.03 21.34 -0.81
C ASN A 254 17.21 20.25 -1.52
N GLN A 255 15.90 20.23 -1.31
CA GLN A 255 14.99 19.20 -1.86
C GLN A 255 15.09 19.10 -3.39
N GLU A 256 15.22 20.20 -4.09
CA GLU A 256 15.33 20.26 -5.55
C GLU A 256 16.55 19.51 -6.11
N LEU A 257 17.63 19.44 -5.33
CA LEU A 257 18.89 18.78 -5.71
C LEU A 257 18.93 17.30 -5.34
N LEU A 258 17.95 16.78 -4.60
CA LEU A 258 17.96 15.39 -4.12
C LEU A 258 18.07 14.36 -5.26
N PRO A 259 17.29 14.46 -6.37
CA PRO A 259 17.38 13.48 -7.45
C PRO A 259 18.78 13.39 -8.04
N GLU A 260 19.42 14.55 -8.29
CA GLU A 260 20.78 14.62 -8.84
C GLU A 260 21.81 14.05 -7.87
N LEU A 261 21.72 14.39 -6.59
CA LEU A 261 22.64 13.90 -5.56
C LEU A 261 22.52 12.41 -5.30
N VAL A 262 21.32 11.87 -5.34
CA VAL A 262 21.11 10.42 -5.22
C VAL A 262 21.74 9.67 -6.39
N GLU A 263 21.59 10.17 -7.63
CA GLU A 263 22.22 9.53 -8.80
C GLU A 263 23.75 9.66 -8.73
N LYS A 264 24.27 10.81 -8.33
CA LYS A 264 25.71 11.03 -8.11
C LYS A 264 26.26 10.10 -7.03
N LEU A 265 25.54 9.90 -5.93
CA LEU A 265 25.95 8.99 -4.87
C LEU A 265 25.98 7.53 -5.37
N LYS A 266 24.98 7.13 -6.14
CA LYS A 266 24.91 5.80 -6.77
C LYS A 266 26.09 5.58 -7.71
N GLN A 267 26.41 6.55 -8.58
CA GLN A 267 27.56 6.48 -9.48
C GLN A 267 28.87 6.42 -8.70
N SER A 268 29.04 7.29 -7.70
CA SER A 268 30.25 7.30 -6.85
C SER A 268 30.46 5.96 -6.13
N ASN A 269 29.38 5.34 -5.67
CA ASN A 269 29.45 4.02 -5.04
C ASN A 269 29.89 2.92 -6.02
N GLN A 270 29.42 2.97 -7.28
CA GLN A 270 29.86 2.07 -8.34
C GLN A 270 31.35 2.25 -8.66
N ASP A 271 31.79 3.50 -8.78
CA ASP A 271 33.19 3.84 -9.05
C ASP A 271 34.12 3.40 -7.90
N LEU A 272 33.69 3.58 -6.66
CA LEU A 272 34.43 3.12 -5.48
C LEU A 272 34.54 1.60 -5.44
N LYS A 273 33.48 0.87 -5.75
CA LYS A 273 33.49 -0.60 -5.86
C LYS A 273 34.47 -1.07 -6.94
N TYR A 274 34.46 -0.40 -8.10
CA TYR A 274 35.38 -0.73 -9.17
C TYR A 274 36.85 -0.47 -8.77
N LYS A 275 37.13 0.70 -8.17
CA LYS A 275 38.49 1.03 -7.66
C LYS A 275 38.97 0.05 -6.59
N LEU A 276 38.07 -0.35 -5.70
CA LEU A 276 38.36 -1.33 -4.67
C LEU A 276 38.71 -2.69 -5.29
N ALA A 277 37.94 -3.16 -6.27
CA ALA A 277 38.23 -4.41 -6.98
C ALA A 277 39.59 -4.36 -7.70
N GLN A 278 39.92 -3.22 -8.35
CA GLN A 278 41.25 -3.03 -8.95
C GLN A 278 42.38 -3.04 -7.93
N ALA A 279 42.17 -2.39 -6.77
CA ALA A 279 43.19 -2.38 -5.70
C ALA A 279 43.41 -3.81 -5.15
N LYS A 280 42.36 -4.57 -4.90
CA LYS A 280 42.42 -5.96 -4.49
C LYS A 280 43.17 -6.82 -5.55
N GLN A 281 42.84 -6.63 -6.83
CA GLN A 281 43.52 -7.34 -7.93
C GLN A 281 45.04 -7.08 -7.91
N LYS A 282 45.46 -5.81 -7.79
CA LYS A 282 46.90 -5.44 -7.73
C LYS A 282 47.60 -6.06 -6.52
N LEU A 283 46.96 -6.08 -5.36
CA LEU A 283 47.54 -6.70 -4.15
C LEU A 283 47.74 -8.22 -4.34
N VAL A 284 46.78 -8.91 -4.93
CA VAL A 284 46.91 -10.34 -5.23
C VAL A 284 47.99 -10.59 -6.26
N GLU A 285 48.07 -9.79 -7.33
CA GLU A 285 49.15 -9.87 -8.33
C GLU A 285 50.54 -9.66 -7.74
N GLN A 286 50.70 -8.74 -6.76
CA GLN A 286 51.97 -8.58 -6.04
C GLN A 286 52.32 -9.84 -5.24
N LYS A 287 51.39 -10.40 -4.46
CA LYS A 287 51.59 -11.64 -3.73
C LYS A 287 51.98 -12.81 -4.67
N MET A 288 51.33 -12.89 -5.83
CA MET A 288 51.61 -13.90 -6.82
C MET A 288 53.05 -13.80 -7.35
N LYS A 289 53.61 -12.61 -7.52
CA LYS A 289 54.98 -12.39 -7.96
C LYS A 289 56.06 -12.83 -6.95
N GLU A 290 55.68 -12.92 -5.69
CA GLU A 290 56.57 -13.36 -4.60
C GLU A 290 56.64 -14.90 -4.50
N ILE A 291 55.75 -15.62 -5.23
CA ILE A 291 55.70 -17.07 -5.24
C ILE A 291 56.84 -17.58 -6.14
N PRO A 292 57.71 -18.52 -5.63
CA PRO A 292 58.77 -19.12 -6.44
C PRO A 292 58.23 -19.85 -7.69
N ALA A 293 58.88 -19.62 -8.84
CA ALA A 293 58.42 -20.20 -10.11
C ALA A 293 58.53 -21.72 -10.18
N ASP A 294 59.36 -22.34 -9.33
CA ASP A 294 59.51 -23.80 -9.18
C ASP A 294 58.51 -24.44 -8.22
N GLN A 295 57.63 -23.65 -7.59
CA GLN A 295 56.57 -24.17 -6.74
C GLN A 295 55.44 -24.78 -7.60
N GLU A 296 55.28 -26.10 -7.60
CA GLU A 296 54.25 -26.76 -8.42
C GLU A 296 52.82 -26.40 -7.99
N ASN A 297 52.54 -26.52 -6.69
CA ASN A 297 51.18 -26.26 -6.14
C ASN A 297 51.16 -24.95 -5.35
N VAL A 298 50.18 -24.09 -5.63
CA VAL A 298 50.05 -22.79 -5.01
C VAL A 298 48.70 -22.66 -4.33
N LEU A 299 48.70 -22.39 -3.03
CA LEU A 299 47.49 -22.13 -2.24
C LEU A 299 47.60 -20.75 -1.60
N LEU A 300 46.70 -19.85 -1.95
CA LEU A 300 46.56 -18.53 -1.36
C LEU A 300 45.37 -18.47 -0.44
N PHE A 301 45.55 -17.92 0.74
CA PHE A 301 44.49 -17.66 1.71
C PHE A 301 44.33 -16.16 1.87
N GLU A 302 43.12 -15.66 1.62
CA GLU A 302 42.78 -14.25 1.66
C GLU A 302 41.51 -14.04 2.51
N THR A 303 41.34 -12.84 2.99
CA THR A 303 40.20 -12.51 3.85
C THR A 303 39.08 -11.75 3.13
N ASP A 304 39.37 -11.10 2.01
CA ASP A 304 38.41 -10.24 1.31
C ASP A 304 38.75 -10.12 -0.18
N LEU A 305 38.30 -11.11 -0.97
CA LEU A 305 38.37 -11.08 -2.43
C LEU A 305 37.04 -11.44 -3.06
N ASP A 306 36.66 -10.68 -4.06
CA ASP A 306 35.49 -10.95 -4.87
C ASP A 306 35.77 -12.08 -5.89
N THR A 307 34.75 -12.86 -6.24
CA THR A 307 34.85 -13.99 -7.18
C THR A 307 35.55 -13.63 -8.52
N PRO A 308 35.31 -12.46 -9.15
CA PRO A 308 36.06 -12.08 -10.36
C PRO A 308 37.57 -11.92 -10.12
N VAL A 309 37.96 -11.32 -8.99
CA VAL A 309 39.37 -11.15 -8.62
C VAL A 309 40.03 -12.53 -8.38
N MET A 310 39.34 -13.42 -7.67
CA MET A 310 39.80 -14.81 -7.47
C MET A 310 40.02 -15.55 -8.79
N ARG A 311 39.04 -15.41 -9.73
CA ARG A 311 39.17 -16.05 -11.05
C ARG A 311 40.36 -15.54 -11.85
N ASN A 312 40.55 -14.22 -11.89
CA ASN A 312 41.69 -13.62 -12.60
C ASN A 312 43.01 -14.05 -12.01
N ALA A 313 43.11 -14.13 -10.68
CA ALA A 313 44.32 -14.60 -10.01
C ALA A 313 44.59 -16.09 -10.25
N ILE A 314 43.59 -16.96 -10.19
CA ILE A 314 43.75 -18.38 -10.53
C ILE A 314 44.19 -18.55 -11.98
N ASN A 315 43.61 -17.85 -12.93
CA ASN A 315 44.03 -17.87 -14.32
C ASN A 315 45.52 -17.52 -14.48
N GLY A 316 45.96 -16.45 -13.79
CA GLY A 316 47.35 -16.02 -13.79
C GLY A 316 48.29 -17.06 -13.14
N LEU A 317 47.93 -17.67 -12.03
CA LEU A 317 48.73 -18.72 -11.38
C LEU A 317 48.85 -19.99 -12.22
N VAL A 318 47.75 -20.42 -12.83
CA VAL A 318 47.70 -21.58 -13.70
C VAL A 318 48.60 -21.42 -14.95
N GLU A 319 48.83 -20.18 -15.41
CA GLU A 319 49.76 -19.93 -16.52
C GLU A 319 51.23 -20.15 -16.13
N THR A 320 51.58 -19.91 -14.87
CA THR A 320 52.97 -19.90 -14.39
C THR A 320 53.37 -21.12 -13.59
N HIS A 321 52.41 -21.89 -13.05
CA HIS A 321 52.64 -23.05 -12.19
C HIS A 321 51.98 -24.31 -12.75
N ALA A 322 52.70 -25.44 -12.75
CA ALA A 322 52.29 -26.70 -13.40
C ALA A 322 51.29 -27.52 -12.56
N GLY A 323 51.21 -27.28 -11.28
CA GLY A 323 50.40 -28.07 -10.34
C GLY A 323 48.98 -27.51 -10.14
N ILE A 324 48.45 -27.69 -8.93
CA ILE A 324 47.14 -27.19 -8.53
C ILE A 324 47.30 -25.81 -7.92
N CYS A 325 46.57 -24.84 -8.45
CA CYS A 325 46.49 -23.48 -7.90
C CYS A 325 45.13 -23.26 -7.23
N GLY A 326 45.10 -22.75 -6.02
CA GLY A 326 43.90 -22.51 -5.27
C GLY A 326 43.90 -21.16 -4.54
N ILE A 327 42.77 -20.45 -4.55
CA ILE A 327 42.56 -19.29 -3.72
C ILE A 327 41.35 -19.57 -2.82
N PHE A 328 41.55 -19.32 -1.54
CA PHE A 328 40.60 -19.51 -0.46
C PHE A 328 40.33 -18.17 0.21
N VAL A 329 39.07 -17.78 0.30
CA VAL A 329 38.65 -16.53 0.94
C VAL A 329 37.77 -16.87 2.15
N GLU A 330 38.21 -16.40 3.31
CA GLU A 330 37.49 -16.59 4.57
C GLU A 330 36.14 -15.87 4.53
N LYS A 331 35.12 -16.50 5.11
CA LYS A 331 33.79 -15.91 5.27
C LYS A 331 33.60 -15.37 6.68
N GLU A 332 32.80 -14.29 6.82
CA GLU A 332 32.42 -13.74 8.13
C GLU A 332 31.72 -14.76 9.05
N GLU A 333 30.95 -15.69 8.46
CA GLU A 333 30.22 -16.75 9.18
C GLU A 333 31.07 -18.01 9.43
N GLY A 334 32.35 -17.98 9.08
CA GLY A 334 33.28 -19.10 9.15
C GLY A 334 33.29 -19.96 7.88
N GLY A 335 34.40 -20.69 7.67
CA GLY A 335 34.65 -21.46 6.44
C GLY A 335 35.19 -20.62 5.29
N TYR A 336 35.31 -21.20 4.11
CA TYR A 336 35.98 -20.59 2.95
C TYR A 336 35.11 -20.63 1.69
N ASN A 337 35.20 -19.56 0.91
CA ASN A 337 34.93 -19.63 -0.54
C ASN A 337 36.24 -19.95 -1.25
N PHE A 338 36.21 -20.81 -2.27
CA PHE A 338 37.43 -21.17 -3.00
C PHE A 338 37.22 -21.26 -4.51
N ILE A 339 38.31 -21.03 -5.25
CA ILE A 339 38.45 -21.35 -6.67
C ILE A 339 39.76 -22.08 -6.80
N ILE A 340 39.75 -23.24 -7.51
CA ILE A 340 40.94 -24.02 -7.83
C ILE A 340 41.02 -24.26 -9.33
N GLY A 341 42.24 -24.35 -9.87
CA GLY A 341 42.51 -24.63 -11.27
C GLY A 341 43.85 -25.26 -11.47
N SER A 342 44.04 -25.93 -12.62
CA SER A 342 45.28 -26.50 -13.07
C SER A 342 45.27 -26.64 -14.59
N LYS A 343 46.42 -26.57 -15.25
CA LYS A 343 46.56 -26.89 -16.68
C LYS A 343 46.66 -28.41 -16.95
N THR A 344 47.04 -29.16 -15.95
CA THR A 344 47.44 -30.56 -16.14
C THR A 344 46.55 -31.55 -15.40
N LYS A 345 45.72 -31.08 -14.48
CA LYS A 345 44.89 -31.94 -13.59
C LYS A 345 43.46 -31.48 -13.59
N ASP A 346 42.52 -32.44 -13.57
CA ASP A 346 41.11 -32.16 -13.38
C ASP A 346 40.84 -31.80 -11.90
N CYS A 347 40.46 -30.56 -11.67
CA CYS A 347 40.19 -30.03 -10.31
C CYS A 347 38.77 -30.27 -9.80
N ARG A 348 37.87 -30.90 -10.59
CA ARG A 348 36.45 -31.10 -10.18
C ARG A 348 36.32 -32.06 -9.00
N GLU A 349 37.10 -33.16 -9.00
CA GLU A 349 37.10 -34.12 -7.89
C GLU A 349 37.64 -33.50 -6.60
N ILE A 350 38.72 -32.72 -6.73
CA ILE A 350 39.32 -32.00 -5.59
C ILE A 350 38.35 -30.96 -5.03
N ALA A 351 37.65 -30.21 -5.89
CA ALA A 351 36.62 -29.27 -5.49
C ALA A 351 35.48 -29.96 -4.76
N THR A 352 35.07 -31.14 -5.19
CA THR A 352 34.05 -31.96 -4.53
C THR A 352 34.48 -32.39 -3.14
N LEU A 353 35.71 -32.93 -3.05
CA LEU A 353 36.30 -33.37 -1.78
C LEU A 353 36.46 -32.22 -0.77
N LEU A 354 36.85 -31.03 -1.22
CA LEU A 354 36.97 -29.85 -0.39
C LEU A 354 35.59 -29.45 0.16
N ARG A 355 34.54 -29.44 -0.66
CA ARG A 355 33.17 -29.15 -0.22
C ARG A 355 32.68 -30.13 0.85
N GLU A 356 32.89 -31.43 0.60
CA GLU A 356 32.43 -32.48 1.51
C GLU A 356 33.17 -32.48 2.85
N LYS A 357 34.49 -32.29 2.84
CA LYS A 357 35.32 -32.39 4.05
C LYS A 357 35.36 -31.10 4.89
N THR A 358 35.22 -29.94 4.26
CA THR A 358 35.44 -28.66 4.94
C THR A 358 34.19 -27.78 4.97
N GLY A 359 33.12 -28.15 4.25
CA GLY A 359 31.95 -27.30 4.10
C GLY A 359 32.21 -26.00 3.30
N ALA A 360 33.37 -25.86 2.70
CA ALA A 360 33.77 -24.73 1.87
C ALA A 360 32.89 -24.64 0.62
N ARG A 361 32.62 -23.42 0.14
CA ARG A 361 31.86 -23.19 -1.11
C ARG A 361 32.81 -22.77 -2.23
N GLY A 362 32.74 -23.45 -3.36
CA GLY A 362 33.60 -23.12 -4.49
C GLY A 362 33.58 -24.18 -5.59
N GLY A 363 34.48 -24.03 -6.57
CA GLY A 363 34.58 -24.92 -7.70
C GLY A 363 35.97 -24.97 -8.33
N GLY A 364 36.17 -25.92 -9.22
CA GLY A 364 37.35 -26.08 -10.05
C GLY A 364 36.99 -26.37 -11.50
N SER A 365 37.86 -25.99 -12.43
CA SER A 365 37.73 -26.33 -13.84
C SER A 365 38.32 -27.71 -14.15
N ALA A 366 37.85 -28.28 -15.28
CA ALA A 366 38.49 -29.47 -15.88
C ALA A 366 39.78 -29.07 -16.53
#